data_0fdbbbfc5927fd88c839e3875593fb3e
#
_entry.id   0fdbbbfc5927fd88c839e3875593fb3e
#
_cell.length_a   1.000
_cell.length_b   1.000
_cell.length_c   1.000
_cell.angle_alpha   90.00
_cell.angle_beta   90.00
_cell.angle_gamma   90.00
#
_symmetry.space_group_name_H-M   'P 1'
#
loop_
_entity.id
_entity.type
_entity.pdbx_description
1 polymer ?
#
loop_
_entity_poly.entity_id
_entity_poly.type
_entity_poly.pdbx_seq_one_letter_code
_entity_poly.pdbx_strand_id
1 'polypeptide(L)'
;MKQPLAGVDFSAYLKAFGHLVRFPALIVAPLLMTVVGVLVQQIFGNSGGVLGGITGGISGLLVFLLDSFGFGVAMIIADDIWRHGKGSFENGWEEGKRRGGGILLAAIGFNFILFVAGYAGSLIGGFAIVLMAAAAFFFIYTIAAAAIGGIPGGAALQVSLERARANPVPTLVLLIVTLVVYVVLGTLFLPVWLSALLQPYNFTGTTIIDSLISAVTRAIALSYVALVTAKVYSDLSFGRRND
;
A
#
# COMPACT_ATOMS: atom_id res chain seq x y z
N MET A 1 19.17 -29.13 -2.27
CA MET A 1 18.42 -28.21 -1.39
C MET A 1 17.20 -27.76 -2.15
N LYS A 2 15.98 -28.05 -1.65
CA LYS A 2 14.75 -27.52 -2.27
C LYS A 2 14.78 -26.01 -2.13
N GLN A 3 14.68 -25.28 -3.25
CA GLN A 3 14.53 -23.83 -3.21
C GLN A 3 13.28 -23.51 -2.38
N PRO A 4 13.34 -22.56 -1.42
CA PRO A 4 12.17 -22.15 -0.69
C PRO A 4 11.12 -21.63 -1.69
N LEU A 5 9.86 -21.99 -1.48
CA LEU A 5 8.75 -21.50 -2.29
C LEU A 5 8.80 -19.96 -2.34
N ALA A 6 8.74 -19.41 -3.52
CA ALA A 6 8.73 -17.96 -3.73
C ALA A 6 7.66 -17.32 -2.81
N GLY A 7 8.04 -16.26 -2.09
CA GLY A 7 7.16 -15.57 -1.13
C GLY A 7 7.03 -16.20 0.26
N VAL A 8 7.65 -17.37 0.51
CA VAL A 8 7.74 -17.99 1.85
C VAL A 8 9.14 -17.83 2.45
N ASP A 9 10.05 -17.19 1.71
CA ASP A 9 11.38 -16.86 2.22
C ASP A 9 11.33 -15.68 3.20
N PHE A 10 11.28 -15.96 4.49
CA PHE A 10 11.30 -14.95 5.54
C PHE A 10 12.55 -14.05 5.51
N SER A 11 13.65 -14.51 4.90
CA SER A 11 14.84 -13.68 4.73
C SER A 11 14.58 -12.45 3.83
N ALA A 12 13.68 -12.58 2.85
CA ALA A 12 13.29 -11.46 1.99
C ALA A 12 12.54 -10.36 2.77
N TYR A 13 11.67 -10.77 3.70
CA TYR A 13 10.96 -9.82 4.57
C TYR A 13 11.91 -9.06 5.51
N LEU A 14 12.93 -9.74 6.06
CA LEU A 14 13.94 -9.09 6.89
C LEU A 14 14.86 -8.17 6.06
N LYS A 15 15.27 -8.60 4.87
CA LYS A 15 16.07 -7.78 3.94
C LYS A 15 15.31 -6.53 3.51
N ALA A 16 13.99 -6.58 3.39
CA ALA A 16 13.16 -5.43 3.06
C ALA A 16 13.33 -4.28 4.08
N PHE A 17 13.47 -4.57 5.38
CA PHE A 17 13.82 -3.54 6.37
C PHE A 17 15.19 -2.90 6.11
N GLY A 18 16.19 -3.72 5.77
CA GLY A 18 17.52 -3.22 5.40
C GLY A 18 17.48 -2.33 4.15
N HIS A 19 16.69 -2.70 3.15
CA HIS A 19 16.49 -1.88 1.95
C HIS A 19 15.75 -0.59 2.24
N LEU A 20 14.76 -0.60 3.12
CA LEU A 20 14.02 0.60 3.52
C LEU A 20 14.95 1.66 4.13
N VAL A 21 15.89 1.24 4.99
CA VAL A 21 16.88 2.13 5.60
C VAL A 21 17.93 2.60 4.58
N ARG A 22 18.36 1.70 3.69
CA ARG A 22 19.42 1.97 2.72
C ARG A 22 18.96 2.86 1.55
N PHE A 23 17.68 2.77 1.18
CA PHE A 23 17.11 3.47 0.02
C PHE A 23 15.96 4.40 0.42
N PRO A 24 16.25 5.59 0.97
CA PRO A 24 15.20 6.54 1.40
C PRO A 24 14.30 7.01 0.25
N ALA A 25 14.75 6.88 -1.00
CA ALA A 25 13.96 7.17 -2.20
C ALA A 25 12.59 6.44 -2.21
N LEU A 26 12.52 5.26 -1.58
CA LEU A 26 11.27 4.50 -1.42
C LEU A 26 10.20 5.24 -0.62
N ILE A 27 10.63 6.02 0.38
CA ILE A 27 9.71 6.70 1.31
C ILE A 27 9.21 8.00 0.70
N VAL A 28 9.99 8.61 -0.21
CA VAL A 28 9.71 9.96 -0.73
C VAL A 28 8.35 10.04 -1.42
N ALA A 29 8.03 9.09 -2.31
CA ALA A 29 6.76 9.14 -3.04
C ALA A 29 5.52 8.92 -2.15
N PRO A 30 5.44 7.87 -1.31
CA PRO A 30 4.36 7.74 -0.34
C PRO A 30 4.26 8.92 0.61
N LEU A 31 5.39 9.42 1.12
CA LEU A 31 5.41 10.56 2.04
C LEU A 31 4.85 11.82 1.38
N LEU A 32 5.30 12.15 0.17
CA LEU A 32 4.84 13.30 -0.58
C LEU A 32 3.32 13.22 -0.82
N MET A 33 2.84 12.07 -1.27
CA MET A 33 1.41 11.89 -1.54
C MET A 33 0.56 11.92 -0.26
N THR A 34 1.03 11.32 0.82
CA THR A 34 0.32 11.33 2.09
C THR A 34 0.29 12.73 2.71
N VAL A 35 1.39 13.52 2.62
CA VAL A 35 1.42 14.91 3.08
C VAL A 35 0.45 15.78 2.27
N VAL A 36 0.44 15.65 0.94
CA VAL A 36 -0.54 16.34 0.09
C VAL A 36 -1.96 15.92 0.47
N GLY A 37 -2.19 14.63 0.75
CA GLY A 37 -3.46 14.10 1.24
C GLY A 37 -3.91 14.75 2.56
N VAL A 38 -3.00 14.94 3.51
CA VAL A 38 -3.28 15.65 4.77
C VAL A 38 -3.72 17.10 4.50
N LEU A 39 -3.03 17.80 3.60
CA LEU A 39 -3.41 19.17 3.22
C LEU A 39 -4.80 19.22 2.57
N VAL A 40 -5.09 18.29 1.66
CA VAL A 40 -6.43 18.15 1.05
C VAL A 40 -7.50 17.92 2.12
N GLN A 41 -7.24 17.04 3.07
CA GLN A 41 -8.16 16.74 4.16
C GLN A 41 -8.40 17.96 5.07
N GLN A 42 -7.36 18.74 5.37
CA GLN A 42 -7.46 19.95 6.20
C GLN A 42 -8.27 21.05 5.50
N ILE A 43 -8.10 21.19 4.18
CA ILE A 43 -8.79 22.25 3.41
C ILE A 43 -10.26 21.89 3.16
N PHE A 44 -10.55 20.64 2.81
CA PHE A 44 -11.86 20.22 2.32
C PHE A 44 -12.64 19.32 3.29
N GLY A 45 -11.96 18.68 4.25
CA GLY A 45 -12.56 17.68 5.15
C GLY A 45 -13.35 18.25 6.32
N ASN A 46 -13.13 19.54 6.67
CA ASN A 46 -13.65 20.14 7.90
C ASN A 46 -14.93 20.98 7.72
N SER A 47 -15.58 20.90 6.57
CA SER A 47 -16.86 21.59 6.35
C SER A 47 -18.01 20.88 7.07
N GLY A 48 -18.86 21.59 7.80
CA GLY A 48 -20.01 21.04 8.49
C GLY A 48 -21.25 20.85 7.60
N GLY A 49 -22.22 20.06 8.08
CA GLY A 49 -23.51 19.86 7.43
C GLY A 49 -23.49 18.96 6.19
N VAL A 50 -24.54 19.02 5.36
CA VAL A 50 -24.69 18.18 4.15
C VAL A 50 -23.56 18.44 3.14
N LEU A 51 -23.13 19.69 2.99
CA LEU A 51 -21.97 20.05 2.15
C LEU A 51 -20.69 19.41 2.69
N GLY A 52 -20.51 19.33 4.01
CA GLY A 52 -19.38 18.65 4.64
C GLY A 52 -19.36 17.15 4.37
N GLY A 53 -20.48 16.50 4.26
CA GLY A 53 -20.56 15.09 3.86
C GLY A 53 -20.06 14.87 2.43
N ILE A 54 -20.44 15.77 1.50
CA ILE A 54 -20.02 15.68 0.09
C ILE A 54 -18.53 16.03 -0.05
N THR A 55 -18.07 17.12 0.55
CA THR A 55 -16.67 17.55 0.48
C THR A 55 -15.75 16.56 1.20
N GLY A 56 -16.18 15.99 2.33
CA GLY A 56 -15.47 14.92 3.04
C GLY A 56 -15.34 13.63 2.22
N GLY A 57 -16.39 13.25 1.48
CA GLY A 57 -16.34 12.12 0.56
C GLY A 57 -15.37 12.34 -0.61
N ILE A 58 -15.40 13.53 -1.22
CA ILE A 58 -14.49 13.90 -2.30
C ILE A 58 -13.04 13.96 -1.80
N SER A 59 -12.79 14.60 -0.66
CA SER A 59 -11.45 14.68 -0.09
C SER A 59 -10.91 13.30 0.28
N GLY A 60 -11.74 12.41 0.84
CA GLY A 60 -11.38 11.04 1.12
C GLY A 60 -10.99 10.26 -0.14
N LEU A 61 -11.75 10.42 -1.22
CA LEU A 61 -11.40 9.81 -2.51
C LEU A 61 -10.08 10.34 -3.07
N LEU A 62 -9.85 11.65 -3.01
CA LEU A 62 -8.60 12.26 -3.47
C LEU A 62 -7.40 11.75 -2.65
N VAL A 63 -7.51 11.72 -1.32
CA VAL A 63 -6.46 11.17 -0.44
C VAL A 63 -6.16 9.72 -0.80
N PHE A 64 -7.20 8.91 -0.99
CA PHE A 64 -7.04 7.52 -1.40
C PHE A 64 -6.32 7.39 -2.75
N LEU A 65 -6.64 8.19 -3.74
CA LEU A 65 -5.98 8.17 -5.05
C LEU A 65 -4.51 8.59 -4.95
N LEU A 66 -4.21 9.63 -4.15
CA LEU A 66 -2.85 10.09 -3.89
C LEU A 66 -2.00 8.98 -3.21
N ASP A 67 -2.51 8.38 -2.15
CA ASP A 67 -1.84 7.28 -1.45
C ASP A 67 -1.59 6.08 -2.36
N SER A 68 -2.58 5.72 -3.18
CA SER A 68 -2.47 4.61 -4.13
C SER A 68 -1.43 4.88 -5.21
N PHE A 69 -1.34 6.12 -5.70
CA PHE A 69 -0.32 6.53 -6.65
C PHE A 69 1.07 6.48 -6.01
N GLY A 70 1.25 7.06 -4.81
CA GLY A 70 2.50 7.02 -4.07
C GLY A 70 2.97 5.58 -3.79
N PHE A 71 2.05 4.71 -3.43
CA PHE A 71 2.31 3.28 -3.24
C PHE A 71 2.73 2.58 -4.54
N GLY A 72 2.07 2.88 -5.65
CA GLY A 72 2.45 2.36 -6.97
C GLY A 72 3.86 2.80 -7.40
N VAL A 73 4.22 4.07 -7.18
CA VAL A 73 5.59 4.58 -7.42
C VAL A 73 6.61 3.85 -6.54
N ALA A 74 6.31 3.68 -5.25
CA ALA A 74 7.18 2.94 -4.34
C ALA A 74 7.38 1.48 -4.79
N MET A 75 6.37 0.82 -5.35
CA MET A 75 6.49 -0.53 -5.92
C MET A 75 7.43 -0.57 -7.13
N ILE A 76 7.39 0.43 -8.01
CA ILE A 76 8.31 0.52 -9.15
C ILE A 76 9.74 0.66 -8.66
N ILE A 77 10.00 1.57 -7.70
CA ILE A 77 11.33 1.75 -7.10
C ILE A 77 11.78 0.47 -6.39
N ALA A 78 10.87 -0.21 -5.69
CA ALA A 78 11.15 -1.46 -4.99
C ALA A 78 11.56 -2.58 -5.95
N ASP A 79 10.88 -2.73 -7.10
CA ASP A 79 11.23 -3.71 -8.12
C ASP A 79 12.64 -3.46 -8.67
N ASP A 80 13.01 -2.19 -8.92
CA ASP A 80 14.36 -1.80 -9.35
C ASP A 80 15.42 -2.14 -8.28
N ILE A 81 15.12 -1.90 -7.00
CA ILE A 81 16.05 -2.27 -5.91
C ILE A 81 16.28 -3.77 -5.86
N TRP A 82 15.22 -4.58 -5.96
CA TRP A 82 15.34 -6.03 -5.93
C TRP A 82 16.06 -6.61 -7.14
N ARG A 83 15.89 -6.02 -8.32
CA ARG A 83 16.50 -6.51 -9.57
C ARG A 83 17.93 -6.00 -9.79
N HIS A 84 18.14 -4.73 -9.49
CA HIS A 84 19.39 -4.05 -9.89
C HIS A 84 20.22 -3.54 -8.71
N GLY A 85 19.71 -3.65 -7.48
CA GLY A 85 20.36 -3.10 -6.27
C GLY A 85 20.41 -1.57 -6.25
N LYS A 86 19.60 -0.91 -7.07
CA LYS A 86 19.56 0.56 -7.21
C LYS A 86 18.11 1.01 -7.19
N GLY A 87 17.81 2.10 -6.49
CA GLY A 87 16.48 2.72 -6.47
C GLY A 87 16.62 4.23 -6.65
N SER A 88 16.03 4.78 -7.70
CA SER A 88 15.96 6.21 -7.97
C SER A 88 14.52 6.69 -7.84
N PHE A 89 14.33 7.76 -7.07
CA PHE A 89 13.03 8.41 -7.00
C PHE A 89 12.62 8.98 -8.36
N GLU A 90 13.54 9.62 -9.06
CA GLU A 90 13.27 10.27 -10.35
C GLU A 90 12.76 9.27 -11.39
N ASN A 91 13.47 8.16 -11.57
CA ASN A 91 13.06 7.10 -12.50
C ASN A 91 11.73 6.47 -12.11
N GLY A 92 11.54 6.17 -10.81
CA GLY A 92 10.30 5.61 -10.30
C GLY A 92 9.11 6.56 -10.46
N TRP A 93 9.34 7.86 -10.29
CA TRP A 93 8.33 8.89 -10.47
C TRP A 93 7.91 9.06 -11.94
N GLU A 94 8.88 9.13 -12.86
CA GLU A 94 8.59 9.22 -14.31
C GLU A 94 7.82 8.00 -14.81
N GLU A 95 8.25 6.81 -14.41
CA GLU A 95 7.54 5.59 -14.77
C GLU A 95 6.16 5.52 -14.10
N GLY A 96 6.06 5.97 -12.86
CA GLY A 96 4.79 6.09 -12.13
C GLY A 96 3.81 7.03 -12.83
N LYS A 97 4.25 8.18 -13.33
CA LYS A 97 3.41 9.08 -14.13
C LYS A 97 2.94 8.40 -15.42
N ARG A 98 3.82 7.70 -16.10
CA ARG A 98 3.50 6.98 -17.33
C ARG A 98 2.45 5.89 -17.12
N ARG A 99 2.50 5.18 -15.99
CA ARG A 99 1.56 4.10 -15.61
C ARG A 99 0.43 4.58 -14.71
N GLY A 100 0.38 5.85 -14.38
CA GLY A 100 -0.50 6.42 -13.35
C GLY A 100 -1.98 6.09 -13.56
N GLY A 101 -2.49 6.21 -14.78
CA GLY A 101 -3.87 5.84 -15.10
C GLY A 101 -4.17 4.36 -14.79
N GLY A 102 -3.26 3.45 -15.14
CA GLY A 102 -3.39 2.02 -14.84
C GLY A 102 -3.37 1.75 -13.33
N ILE A 103 -2.44 2.38 -12.59
CA ILE A 103 -2.30 2.27 -11.13
C ILE A 103 -3.59 2.75 -10.44
N LEU A 104 -4.09 3.93 -10.82
CA LEU A 104 -5.29 4.50 -10.20
C LEU A 104 -6.54 3.68 -10.49
N LEU A 105 -6.73 3.22 -11.73
CA LEU A 105 -7.85 2.34 -12.07
C LEU A 105 -7.77 1.00 -11.34
N ALA A 106 -6.58 0.42 -11.20
CA ALA A 106 -6.36 -0.80 -10.43
C ALA A 106 -6.71 -0.59 -8.94
N ALA A 107 -6.28 0.54 -8.37
CA ALA A 107 -6.58 0.91 -6.99
C ALA A 107 -8.08 1.15 -6.76
N ILE A 108 -8.75 1.85 -7.66
CA ILE A 108 -10.21 2.06 -7.60
C ILE A 108 -10.93 0.70 -7.64
N GLY A 109 -10.57 -0.17 -8.59
CA GLY A 109 -11.16 -1.50 -8.71
C GLY A 109 -10.96 -2.35 -7.46
N PHE A 110 -9.75 -2.38 -6.92
CA PHE A 110 -9.42 -3.10 -5.68
C PHE A 110 -10.26 -2.61 -4.50
N ASN A 111 -10.32 -1.28 -4.29
CA ASN A 111 -11.09 -0.72 -3.19
C ASN A 111 -12.60 -0.87 -3.37
N PHE A 112 -13.10 -0.80 -4.60
CA PHE A 112 -14.50 -1.10 -4.89
C PHE A 112 -14.85 -2.53 -4.47
N ILE A 113 -13.98 -3.51 -4.77
CA ILE A 113 -14.18 -4.90 -4.34
C ILE A 113 -14.15 -5.01 -2.81
N LEU A 114 -13.22 -4.35 -2.12
CA LEU A 114 -13.18 -4.33 -0.65
C LEU A 114 -14.43 -3.69 -0.06
N PHE A 115 -14.91 -2.59 -0.64
CA PHE A 115 -16.13 -1.93 -0.22
C PHE A 115 -17.35 -2.85 -0.37
N VAL A 116 -17.52 -3.49 -1.53
CA VAL A 116 -18.61 -4.45 -1.78
C VAL A 116 -18.53 -5.64 -0.83
N ALA A 117 -17.32 -6.17 -0.60
CA ALA A 117 -17.12 -7.27 0.34
C ALA A 117 -17.46 -6.88 1.78
N GLY A 118 -17.06 -5.69 2.23
CA GLY A 118 -17.39 -5.15 3.55
C GLY A 118 -18.89 -4.91 3.71
N TYR A 119 -19.52 -4.28 2.72
CA TYR A 119 -20.96 -4.03 2.72
C TYR A 119 -21.76 -5.34 2.75
N ALA A 120 -21.47 -6.27 1.84
CA ALA A 120 -22.13 -7.58 1.80
C ALA A 120 -21.94 -8.34 3.12
N GLY A 121 -20.73 -8.31 3.69
CA GLY A 121 -20.45 -8.95 4.97
C GLY A 121 -21.17 -8.33 6.15
N SER A 122 -21.41 -7.02 6.13
CA SER A 122 -22.20 -6.34 7.17
C SER A 122 -23.68 -6.75 7.16
N LEU A 123 -24.24 -7.04 5.98
CA LEU A 123 -25.60 -7.55 5.82
C LEU A 123 -25.77 -8.97 6.37
N ILE A 124 -24.69 -9.75 6.45
CA ILE A 124 -24.69 -11.15 6.92
C ILE A 124 -24.26 -11.24 8.41
N GLY A 125 -24.46 -10.18 9.19
CA GLY A 125 -24.29 -10.25 10.64
C GLY A 125 -22.85 -10.42 11.15
N GLY A 126 -21.91 -9.56 10.72
CA GLY A 126 -20.55 -9.52 11.27
C GLY A 126 -19.47 -10.18 10.42
N PHE A 127 -19.79 -10.74 9.27
CA PHE A 127 -18.83 -11.35 8.34
C PHE A 127 -18.03 -10.33 7.50
N ALA A 128 -18.20 -9.02 7.72
CA ALA A 128 -17.52 -7.97 6.96
C ALA A 128 -16.00 -8.17 6.93
N ILE A 129 -15.38 -8.40 8.09
CA ILE A 129 -13.92 -8.59 8.19
C ILE A 129 -13.46 -9.82 7.39
N VAL A 130 -14.23 -10.92 7.47
CA VAL A 130 -13.89 -12.17 6.77
C VAL A 130 -13.96 -11.99 5.26
N LEU A 131 -15.03 -11.35 4.75
CA LEU A 131 -15.18 -11.11 3.31
C LEU A 131 -14.16 -10.08 2.80
N MET A 132 -13.84 -9.04 3.58
CA MET A 132 -12.79 -8.09 3.24
C MET A 132 -11.41 -8.75 3.22
N ALA A 133 -11.10 -9.62 4.18
CA ALA A 133 -9.84 -10.37 4.21
C ALA A 133 -9.74 -11.33 3.01
N ALA A 134 -10.82 -12.02 2.66
CA ALA A 134 -10.87 -12.86 1.46
C ALA A 134 -10.68 -12.03 0.18
N ALA A 135 -11.33 -10.89 0.06
CA ALA A 135 -11.15 -9.98 -1.06
C ALA A 135 -9.69 -9.47 -1.13
N ALA A 136 -9.13 -9.02 -0.01
CA ALA A 136 -7.74 -8.60 0.06
C ALA A 136 -6.78 -9.71 -0.35
N PHE A 137 -7.02 -10.96 0.08
CA PHE A 137 -6.23 -12.12 -0.33
C PHE A 137 -6.19 -12.30 -1.84
N PHE A 138 -7.33 -12.29 -2.51
CA PHE A 138 -7.39 -12.52 -3.96
C PHE A 138 -6.86 -11.34 -4.78
N PHE A 139 -6.93 -10.12 -4.27
CA PHE A 139 -6.62 -8.92 -5.03
C PHE A 139 -5.38 -8.15 -4.54
N ILE A 140 -4.57 -8.74 -3.65
CA ILE A 140 -3.36 -8.12 -3.08
C ILE A 140 -2.32 -7.70 -4.12
N TYR A 141 -2.25 -8.41 -5.25
CA TYR A 141 -1.30 -8.12 -6.33
C TYR A 141 -1.80 -7.11 -7.36
N THR A 142 -3.02 -6.58 -7.22
CA THR A 142 -3.64 -5.72 -8.23
C THR A 142 -2.81 -4.47 -8.55
N ILE A 143 -2.39 -3.73 -7.52
CA ILE A 143 -1.58 -2.53 -7.72
C ILE A 143 -0.18 -2.90 -8.24
N ALA A 144 0.40 -4.02 -7.78
CA ALA A 144 1.70 -4.51 -8.28
C ALA A 144 1.62 -4.91 -9.76
N ALA A 145 0.52 -5.53 -10.19
CA ALA A 145 0.30 -5.88 -11.59
C ALA A 145 0.24 -4.63 -12.48
N ALA A 146 -0.40 -3.56 -12.01
CA ALA A 146 -0.45 -2.30 -12.74
C ALA A 146 0.88 -1.55 -12.71
N ALA A 147 1.51 -1.42 -11.53
CA ALA A 147 2.71 -0.63 -11.32
C ALA A 147 3.96 -1.29 -11.92
N ILE A 148 4.20 -2.57 -11.64
CA ILE A 148 5.38 -3.32 -12.08
C ILE A 148 5.11 -4.00 -13.42
N GLY A 149 3.96 -4.68 -13.53
CA GLY A 149 3.60 -5.43 -14.73
C GLY A 149 3.15 -4.56 -15.91
N GLY A 150 2.82 -3.29 -15.68
CA GLY A 150 2.27 -2.41 -16.73
C GLY A 150 0.89 -2.84 -17.22
N ILE A 151 0.16 -3.64 -16.45
CA ILE A 151 -1.12 -4.22 -16.84
C ILE A 151 -2.23 -3.22 -16.51
N PRO A 152 -3.08 -2.82 -17.47
CA PRO A 152 -4.07 -1.78 -17.23
C PRO A 152 -5.20 -2.25 -16.29
N GLY A 153 -5.61 -1.36 -15.42
CA GLY A 153 -6.75 -1.36 -14.50
C GLY A 153 -7.49 -2.69 -14.26
N GLY A 154 -8.52 -2.97 -15.04
CA GLY A 154 -9.36 -4.16 -14.87
C GLY A 154 -8.62 -5.50 -15.11
N ALA A 155 -7.68 -5.54 -16.07
CA ALA A 155 -6.86 -6.73 -16.31
C ALA A 155 -5.91 -7.02 -15.13
N ALA A 156 -5.48 -6.00 -14.38
CA ALA A 156 -4.67 -6.16 -13.19
C ALA A 156 -5.41 -6.94 -12.08
N LEU A 157 -6.73 -6.75 -11.97
CA LEU A 157 -7.58 -7.52 -11.04
C LEU A 157 -7.59 -9.01 -11.40
N GLN A 158 -7.76 -9.32 -12.68
CA GLN A 158 -7.75 -10.71 -13.15
C GLN A 158 -6.39 -11.37 -12.88
N VAL A 159 -5.29 -10.70 -13.21
CA VAL A 159 -3.93 -11.21 -12.96
C VAL A 159 -3.70 -11.44 -11.47
N SER A 160 -4.18 -10.55 -10.60
CA SER A 160 -4.09 -10.72 -9.15
C SER A 160 -4.84 -11.98 -8.69
N LEU A 161 -6.08 -12.15 -9.14
CA LEU A 161 -6.92 -13.30 -8.81
C LEU A 161 -6.27 -14.63 -9.24
N GLU A 162 -5.75 -14.69 -10.48
CA GLU A 162 -5.08 -15.87 -11.01
C GLU A 162 -3.81 -16.21 -10.21
N ARG A 163 -3.00 -15.20 -9.86
CA ARG A 163 -1.79 -15.40 -9.04
C ARG A 163 -2.09 -15.86 -7.64
N ALA A 164 -3.05 -15.24 -6.98
CA ALA A 164 -3.45 -15.64 -5.63
C ALA A 164 -3.96 -17.08 -5.59
N ARG A 165 -4.77 -17.49 -6.58
CA ARG A 165 -5.25 -18.88 -6.71
C ARG A 165 -4.14 -19.86 -7.01
N ALA A 166 -3.19 -19.51 -7.87
CA ALA A 166 -2.07 -20.37 -8.22
C ALA A 166 -1.05 -20.52 -7.06
N ASN A 167 -0.97 -19.52 -6.17
CA ASN A 167 0.04 -19.44 -5.11
C ASN A 167 -0.59 -19.06 -3.77
N PRO A 168 -1.46 -19.90 -3.19
CA PRO A 168 -2.24 -19.52 -2.00
C PRO A 168 -1.37 -19.28 -0.75
N VAL A 169 -0.33 -20.10 -0.54
CA VAL A 169 0.52 -19.99 0.65
C VAL A 169 1.38 -18.71 0.64
N PRO A 170 2.14 -18.41 -0.43
CA PRO A 170 2.84 -17.12 -0.53
C PRO A 170 1.93 -15.91 -0.38
N THR A 171 0.73 -15.96 -0.95
CA THR A 171 -0.25 -14.88 -0.88
C THR A 171 -0.76 -14.68 0.55
N LEU A 172 -1.03 -15.76 1.27
CA LEU A 172 -1.47 -15.69 2.67
C LEU A 172 -0.37 -15.11 3.56
N VAL A 173 0.88 -15.55 3.39
CA VAL A 173 2.02 -15.01 4.15
C VAL A 173 2.18 -13.52 3.87
N LEU A 174 2.15 -13.11 2.60
CA LEU A 174 2.21 -11.70 2.22
C LEU A 174 1.07 -10.89 2.85
N LEU A 175 -0.16 -11.38 2.81
CA LEU A 175 -1.32 -10.71 3.39
C LEU A 175 -1.14 -10.50 4.90
N ILE A 176 -0.73 -11.55 5.63
CA ILE A 176 -0.52 -11.47 7.09
C ILE A 176 0.59 -10.47 7.40
N VAL A 177 1.75 -10.55 6.73
CA VAL A 177 2.86 -9.63 6.96
C VAL A 177 2.45 -8.20 6.64
N THR A 178 1.77 -7.97 5.52
CA THR A 178 1.28 -6.65 5.12
C THR A 178 0.32 -6.08 6.17
N LEU A 179 -0.64 -6.89 6.64
CA LEU A 179 -1.61 -6.47 7.64
C LEU A 179 -0.92 -6.13 8.96
N VAL A 180 -0.03 -6.99 9.45
CA VAL A 180 0.70 -6.78 10.71
C VAL A 180 1.55 -5.52 10.62
N VAL A 181 2.33 -5.35 9.57
CA VAL A 181 3.20 -4.17 9.42
C VAL A 181 2.38 -2.90 9.28
N TYR A 182 1.34 -2.91 8.46
CA TYR A 182 0.50 -1.73 8.26
C TYR A 182 -0.23 -1.33 9.52
N VAL A 183 -0.81 -2.28 10.24
CA VAL A 183 -1.54 -2.00 11.50
C VAL A 183 -0.57 -1.62 12.62
N VAL A 184 0.51 -2.38 12.82
CA VAL A 184 1.44 -2.15 13.94
C VAL A 184 2.27 -0.90 13.72
N LEU A 185 2.92 -0.76 12.57
CA LEU A 185 3.80 0.39 12.30
C LEU A 185 3.01 1.62 11.84
N GLY A 186 2.03 1.43 10.96
CA GLY A 186 1.35 2.55 10.31
C GLY A 186 0.25 3.22 11.15
N THR A 187 -0.38 2.49 12.07
CA THR A 187 -1.55 3.02 12.78
C THR A 187 -1.46 3.00 14.30
N LEU A 188 -0.77 2.02 14.90
CA LEU A 188 -0.78 1.86 16.35
C LEU A 188 0.54 2.26 17.00
N PHE A 189 1.63 1.58 16.66
CA PHE A 189 2.87 1.66 17.44
C PHE A 189 3.63 2.97 17.21
N LEU A 190 3.98 3.27 15.97
CA LEU A 190 4.79 4.45 15.65
C LEU A 190 4.08 5.78 15.95
N PRO A 191 2.80 5.98 15.54
CA PRO A 191 2.11 7.22 15.87
C PRO A 191 2.00 7.46 17.38
N VAL A 192 1.63 6.42 18.14
CA VAL A 192 1.49 6.52 19.61
C VAL A 192 2.83 6.80 20.27
N TRP A 193 3.89 6.11 19.84
CA TRP A 193 5.23 6.29 20.41
C TRP A 193 5.80 7.68 20.09
N LEU A 194 5.66 8.16 18.85
CA LEU A 194 6.10 9.50 18.44
C LEU A 194 5.32 10.60 19.17
N SER A 195 4.00 10.45 19.29
CA SER A 195 3.18 11.40 20.04
C SER A 195 3.61 11.46 21.51
N ALA A 196 3.85 10.31 22.16
CA ALA A 196 4.34 10.24 23.53
C ALA A 196 5.72 10.90 23.71
N LEU A 197 6.63 10.75 22.75
CA LEU A 197 7.97 11.34 22.77
C LEU A 197 7.93 12.86 22.60
N LEU A 198 6.96 13.39 21.83
CA LEU A 198 6.80 14.81 21.59
C LEU A 198 5.95 15.52 22.67
N GLN A 199 5.22 14.79 23.49
CA GLN A 199 4.37 15.32 24.55
C GLN A 199 5.08 16.32 25.49
N PRO A 200 6.34 16.06 25.95
CA PRO A 200 7.05 16.99 26.83
C PRO A 200 7.32 18.37 26.21
N TYR A 201 7.28 18.46 24.89
CA TYR A 201 7.53 19.70 24.17
C TYR A 201 6.25 20.47 23.83
N ASN A 202 5.08 20.05 24.34
CA ASN A 202 3.77 20.64 24.05
C ASN A 202 3.42 20.71 22.54
N PHE A 203 4.07 19.87 21.73
CA PHE A 203 3.75 19.74 20.29
C PHE A 203 2.55 18.84 20.03
N THR A 204 2.16 18.03 21.01
CA THR A 204 0.97 17.20 20.93
C THR A 204 -0.27 18.02 21.26
N GLY A 205 -1.30 17.89 20.44
CA GLY A 205 -2.56 18.63 20.60
C GLY A 205 -2.86 19.61 19.47
N THR A 206 -1.93 19.76 18.51
CA THR A 206 -2.27 20.41 17.25
C THR A 206 -2.63 19.32 16.23
N THR A 207 -3.85 19.35 15.73
CA THR A 207 -4.37 18.39 14.73
C THR A 207 -3.44 18.22 13.51
N ILE A 208 -2.69 19.27 13.17
CA ILE A 208 -1.74 19.25 12.05
C ILE A 208 -0.50 18.40 12.37
N ILE A 209 0.09 18.54 13.55
CA ILE A 209 1.30 17.80 13.95
C ILE A 209 0.99 16.30 14.04
N ASP A 210 -0.14 15.94 14.69
CA ASP A 210 -0.57 14.55 14.79
C ASP A 210 -0.85 13.95 13.39
N SER A 211 -1.44 14.73 12.49
CA SER A 211 -1.67 14.32 11.10
C SER A 211 -0.36 14.13 10.33
N LEU A 212 0.65 14.97 10.53
CA LEU A 212 1.98 14.83 9.91
C LEU A 212 2.74 13.62 10.47
N ILE A 213 2.68 13.38 11.77
CA ILE A 213 3.26 12.18 12.39
C ILE A 213 2.63 10.93 11.77
N SER A 214 1.30 10.90 11.68
CA SER A 214 0.57 9.80 11.07
C SER A 214 0.92 9.63 9.57
N ALA A 215 1.13 10.73 8.84
CA ALA A 215 1.56 10.70 7.44
C ALA A 215 2.95 10.05 7.28
N VAL A 216 3.91 10.43 8.11
CA VAL A 216 5.26 9.87 8.07
C VAL A 216 5.26 8.37 8.39
N THR A 217 4.58 7.97 9.46
CA THR A 217 4.51 6.55 9.88
C THR A 217 3.79 5.69 8.85
N ARG A 218 2.71 6.21 8.26
CA ARG A 218 1.99 5.57 7.17
C ARG A 218 2.84 5.42 5.91
N ALA A 219 3.60 6.46 5.54
CA ALA A 219 4.51 6.40 4.39
C ALA A 219 5.60 5.34 4.56
N ILE A 220 6.17 5.21 5.76
CA ILE A 220 7.15 4.17 6.10
C ILE A 220 6.52 2.77 5.97
N ALA A 221 5.33 2.57 6.53
CA ALA A 221 4.62 1.30 6.45
C ALA A 221 4.28 0.94 4.99
N LEU A 222 3.76 1.88 4.20
CA LEU A 222 3.45 1.69 2.78
C LEU A 222 4.71 1.35 1.97
N SER A 223 5.84 2.00 2.25
CA SER A 223 7.11 1.73 1.57
C SER A 223 7.64 0.33 1.86
N TYR A 224 7.51 -0.15 3.09
CA TYR A 224 7.85 -1.53 3.44
C TYR A 224 6.92 -2.52 2.74
N VAL A 225 5.61 -2.28 2.76
CA VAL A 225 4.62 -3.11 2.06
C VAL A 225 4.89 -3.15 0.56
N ALA A 226 5.29 -2.01 -0.04
CA ALA A 226 5.68 -1.96 -1.44
C ALA A 226 6.88 -2.85 -1.75
N LEU A 227 7.92 -2.82 -0.89
CA LEU A 227 9.10 -3.67 -1.03
C LEU A 227 8.76 -5.16 -1.01
N VAL A 228 8.01 -5.62 -0.02
CA VAL A 228 7.70 -7.04 0.11
C VAL A 228 6.73 -7.50 -0.98
N THR A 229 5.73 -6.68 -1.33
CA THR A 229 4.78 -7.00 -2.39
C THR A 229 5.47 -7.05 -3.76
N ALA A 230 6.37 -6.11 -4.06
CA ALA A 230 7.15 -6.11 -5.30
C ALA A 230 8.00 -7.38 -5.41
N LYS A 231 8.69 -7.78 -4.34
CA LYS A 231 9.50 -8.99 -4.31
C LYS A 231 8.67 -10.22 -4.59
N VAL A 232 7.60 -10.45 -3.82
CA VAL A 232 6.75 -11.64 -3.98
C VAL A 232 6.10 -11.65 -5.35
N TYR A 233 5.60 -10.51 -5.83
CA TYR A 233 5.00 -10.40 -7.16
C TYR A 233 5.99 -10.76 -8.27
N SER A 234 7.23 -10.27 -8.21
CA SER A 234 8.27 -10.55 -9.21
C SER A 234 8.71 -12.01 -9.17
N ASP A 235 8.93 -12.58 -7.99
CA ASP A 235 9.32 -14.00 -7.84
C ASP A 235 8.27 -14.95 -8.42
N LEU A 236 6.98 -14.69 -8.17
CA LEU A 236 5.88 -15.48 -8.74
C LEU A 236 5.73 -15.30 -10.25
N SER A 237 6.21 -14.17 -10.81
CA SER A 237 6.17 -13.93 -12.26
C SER A 237 7.23 -14.72 -13.01
N PHE A 238 8.41 -14.90 -12.40
CA PHE A 238 9.55 -15.59 -13.03
C PHE A 238 9.51 -17.12 -12.86
N GLY A 239 8.85 -17.62 -11.80
CA GLY A 239 8.74 -19.06 -11.55
C GLY A 239 8.01 -19.85 -12.64
N ARG A 240 7.21 -19.20 -13.47
CA ARG A 240 6.49 -19.81 -14.62
C ARG A 240 7.32 -20.00 -15.89
N ARG A 241 8.57 -19.48 -15.93
CA ARG A 241 9.42 -19.57 -17.14
C ARG A 241 10.35 -20.78 -17.19
N ASN A 242 10.38 -21.59 -16.13
CA ASN A 242 11.31 -22.71 -15.99
C ASN A 242 10.61 -24.09 -15.99
N ASP A 243 9.31 -24.12 -16.27
CA ASP A 243 8.55 -25.34 -16.55
C ASP A 243 8.12 -25.37 -18.04
#